data_466e0c4f3354cffe3a455edef5bfe566
#
_entry.id   466e0c4f3354cffe3a455edef5bfe566
#
_cell.length_a   1.000
_cell.length_b   1.000
_cell.length_c   1.000
_cell.angle_alpha   90.00
_cell.angle_beta   90.00
_cell.angle_gamma   90.00
#
_symmetry.space_group_name_H-M   'P 1'
#
loop_
_entity.id
_entity.type
_entity.pdbx_description
1 polymer ?
#
loop_
_entity_poly.entity_id
_entity_poly.type
_entity_poly.pdbx_seq_one_letter_code
_entity_poly.pdbx_strand_id
1 'polypeptide(L)'
;MKWIYKLTFPNGKIYVGMDLTGSVGYFGSPHSLSIAADFTAEQQRDMTIRREIIWSSGTATDADVRAKEIEYIKTLRSSDSAIGYNRTPKFSPQAN
;
A
#
# COMPACT_ATOMS: atom_id res chain seq x y z
N MET A 1 6.56 12.99 12.02
CA MET A 1 5.20 12.61 11.62
C MET A 1 5.22 11.23 11.00
N LYS A 2 4.38 10.34 11.46
CA LYS A 2 4.29 8.98 10.93
C LYS A 2 3.02 8.88 10.07
N TRP A 3 3.10 8.21 8.94
CA TRP A 3 2.03 8.16 7.95
C TRP A 3 1.65 6.74 7.59
N ILE A 4 0.37 6.53 7.30
CA ILE A 4 -0.09 5.42 6.47
C ILE A 4 -0.45 6.03 5.12
N TYR A 5 0.09 5.47 4.04
CA TYR A 5 -0.18 5.97 2.69
C TYR A 5 -0.80 4.87 1.83
N LYS A 6 -1.46 5.31 0.78
CA LYS A 6 -2.03 4.42 -0.23
C LYS A 6 -1.49 4.83 -1.59
N LEU A 7 -0.92 3.86 -2.31
CA LEU A 7 -0.59 4.04 -3.72
C LEU A 7 -1.74 3.51 -4.55
N THR A 8 -2.10 4.21 -5.61
CA THR A 8 -3.08 3.75 -6.59
C THR A 8 -2.41 3.69 -7.96
N PHE A 9 -2.42 2.50 -8.55
CA PHE A 9 -1.80 2.24 -9.84
C PHE A 9 -2.79 2.50 -10.97
N PRO A 10 -2.32 2.65 -12.24
CA PRO A 10 -3.20 2.96 -13.37
C PRO A 10 -4.32 1.94 -13.60
N ASN A 11 -4.12 0.68 -13.20
CA ASN A 11 -5.14 -0.36 -13.31
C ASN A 11 -6.15 -0.36 -12.16
N GLY A 12 -6.03 0.59 -11.23
CA GLY A 12 -6.92 0.69 -10.07
C GLY A 12 -6.49 -0.14 -8.86
N LYS A 13 -5.47 -0.98 -8.99
CA LYS A 13 -4.97 -1.73 -7.84
C LYS A 13 -4.21 -0.81 -6.89
N ILE A 14 -4.22 -1.15 -5.60
CA ILE A 14 -3.68 -0.31 -4.54
C ILE A 14 -2.59 -1.04 -3.75
N TYR A 15 -1.77 -0.24 -3.07
CA TYR A 15 -0.80 -0.71 -2.10
C TYR A 15 -0.85 0.19 -0.88
N VAL A 16 -0.97 -0.40 0.30
CA VAL A 16 -0.97 0.31 1.57
C VAL A 16 0.39 0.11 2.25
N GLY A 17 0.99 1.19 2.70
CA GLY A 17 2.27 1.13 3.39
C GLY A 17 2.34 2.10 4.55
N MET A 18 3.38 1.96 5.37
CA MET A 18 3.65 2.89 6.45
C MET A 18 4.99 3.59 6.23
N ASP A 19 5.05 4.84 6.64
CA ASP A 19 6.26 5.65 6.63
C ASP A 19 6.46 6.22 8.02
N LEU A 20 7.45 5.71 8.73
CA LEU A 20 7.71 6.10 10.11
C LEU A 20 8.46 7.43 10.21
N THR A 21 8.96 7.95 9.10
CA THR A 21 9.77 9.17 9.07
C THR A 21 9.05 10.36 8.43
N GLY A 22 7.93 10.12 7.75
CA GLY A 22 7.22 11.17 7.03
C GLY A 22 7.99 11.69 5.82
N SER A 23 8.66 10.81 5.11
CA SER A 23 9.49 11.16 3.93
C SER A 23 8.67 11.24 2.66
N VAL A 24 8.70 12.36 1.98
CA VAL A 24 7.98 12.55 0.71
C VAL A 24 8.40 11.53 -0.35
N GLY A 25 9.65 11.14 -0.36
CA GLY A 25 10.19 10.21 -1.36
C GLY A 25 10.01 8.74 -1.06
N TYR A 26 9.36 8.37 0.04
CA TYR A 26 9.24 6.96 0.41
C TYR A 26 7.97 6.34 -0.18
N PHE A 27 8.13 5.32 -1.00
CA PHE A 27 7.01 4.63 -1.68
C PHE A 27 6.83 3.18 -1.23
N GLY A 28 7.60 2.71 -0.26
CA GLY A 28 7.50 1.34 0.24
C GLY A 28 8.05 0.30 -0.72
N SER A 29 7.60 -0.93 -0.56
CA SER A 29 8.08 -2.07 -1.33
C SER A 29 6.93 -2.94 -1.81
N PRO A 30 6.10 -2.44 -2.74
CA PRO A 30 5.06 -3.29 -3.32
C PRO A 30 5.68 -4.44 -4.09
N HIS A 31 4.95 -5.54 -4.25
CA HIS A 31 5.49 -6.75 -4.87
C HIS A 31 5.76 -6.54 -6.36
N SER A 32 7.03 -6.36 -6.70
CA SER A 32 7.44 -5.97 -8.05
C SER A 32 7.09 -7.00 -9.13
N LEU A 33 7.09 -8.29 -8.80
CA LEU A 33 6.71 -9.33 -9.76
C LEU A 33 5.22 -9.25 -10.11
N SER A 34 4.37 -8.95 -9.13
CA SER A 34 2.93 -8.76 -9.39
C SER A 34 2.69 -7.54 -10.27
N ILE A 35 3.42 -6.46 -10.02
CA ILE A 35 3.32 -5.25 -10.83
C ILE A 35 3.80 -5.52 -12.25
N ALA A 36 4.94 -6.20 -12.40
CA ALA A 36 5.48 -6.53 -13.72
C ALA A 36 4.52 -7.40 -14.53
N ALA A 37 3.75 -8.27 -13.87
CA ALA A 37 2.76 -9.10 -14.54
C ALA A 37 1.56 -8.31 -15.07
N ASP A 38 1.23 -7.19 -14.42
CA ASP A 38 0.04 -6.39 -14.74
C ASP A 38 0.30 -5.29 -15.76
N PHE A 39 1.56 -4.96 -16.04
CA PHE A 39 1.91 -3.85 -16.92
C PHE A 39 2.94 -4.27 -17.95
N THR A 40 2.77 -3.78 -19.19
CA THR A 40 3.77 -3.98 -20.25
C THR A 40 5.03 -3.18 -19.94
N ALA A 41 6.15 -3.52 -20.60
CA ALA A 41 7.39 -2.76 -20.46
C ALA A 41 7.19 -1.28 -20.84
N GLU A 42 6.38 -1.02 -21.85
CA GLU A 42 6.07 0.35 -22.27
C GLU A 42 5.29 1.10 -21.20
N GLN A 43 4.27 0.46 -20.61
CA GLN A 43 3.49 1.06 -19.52
C GLN A 43 4.36 1.32 -18.31
N GLN A 44 5.28 0.44 -17.97
CA GLN A 44 6.17 0.63 -16.83
C GLN A 44 7.11 1.82 -17.00
N ARG A 45 7.43 2.20 -18.23
CA ARG A 45 8.29 3.35 -18.52
C ARG A 45 7.56 4.69 -18.41
N ASP A 46 6.25 4.68 -18.51
CA ASP A 46 5.44 5.90 -18.51
C ASP A 46 4.08 5.62 -17.88
N MET A 47 4.02 5.69 -16.56
CA MET A 47 2.77 5.53 -15.84
C MET A 47 2.75 6.43 -14.61
N THR A 48 1.55 6.82 -14.21
CA THR A 48 1.33 7.62 -13.02
C THR A 48 0.87 6.74 -11.87
N ILE A 49 1.56 6.84 -10.74
CA ILE A 49 1.14 6.20 -9.49
C ILE A 49 0.73 7.30 -8.54
N ARG A 50 -0.54 7.28 -8.10
CA ARG A 50 -1.03 8.27 -7.16
C ARG A 50 -0.68 7.84 -5.75
N ARG A 51 -0.13 8.75 -4.95
CA ARG A 51 0.15 8.54 -3.54
C ARG A 51 -0.68 9.49 -2.70
N GLU A 52 -1.36 8.97 -1.71
CA GLU A 52 -2.10 9.80 -0.75
C GLU A 52 -1.83 9.33 0.67
N ILE A 53 -1.83 10.27 1.61
CA ILE A 53 -1.72 9.98 3.02
C ILE A 53 -3.13 9.75 3.54
N ILE A 54 -3.42 8.56 4.04
CA ILE A 54 -4.75 8.20 4.53
C ILE A 54 -4.85 8.24 6.05
N TRP A 55 -3.71 8.33 6.74
CA TRP A 55 -3.67 8.47 8.19
C TRP A 55 -2.31 9.04 8.59
N SER A 56 -2.29 9.86 9.63
CA SER A 56 -1.05 10.43 10.14
C SER A 56 -1.12 10.62 11.65
N SER A 57 0.05 10.58 12.30
CA SER A 57 0.17 10.85 13.73
C SER A 57 1.56 11.38 14.06
N GLY A 58 1.60 12.36 14.94
CA GLY A 58 2.85 12.87 15.52
C GLY A 58 3.24 12.19 16.82
N THR A 59 2.36 11.35 17.40
CA THR A 59 2.56 10.79 18.75
C THR A 59 2.47 9.28 18.81
N ALA A 60 1.97 8.62 17.77
CA ALA A 60 1.82 7.16 17.76
C ALA A 60 3.18 6.45 17.86
N THR A 61 3.21 5.32 18.53
CA THR A 61 4.39 4.46 18.52
C THR A 61 4.49 3.71 17.20
N ASP A 62 5.65 3.14 16.89
CA ASP A 62 5.81 2.31 15.69
C ASP A 62 4.85 1.13 15.70
N ALA A 63 4.60 0.54 16.88
CA ALA A 63 3.63 -0.55 17.01
C ALA A 63 2.20 -0.10 16.69
N ASP A 64 1.83 1.12 17.10
CA ASP A 64 0.53 1.69 16.79
C ASP A 64 0.35 1.92 15.29
N VAL A 65 1.40 2.41 14.63
CA VAL A 65 1.37 2.64 13.19
C VAL A 65 1.24 1.32 12.44
N ARG A 66 1.98 0.29 12.85
CA ARG A 66 1.90 -1.04 12.26
C ARG A 66 0.50 -1.64 12.41
N ALA A 67 -0.11 -1.49 13.58
CA ALA A 67 -1.48 -1.96 13.80
C ALA A 67 -2.47 -1.24 12.89
N LYS A 68 -2.26 0.06 12.70
CA LYS A 68 -3.11 0.87 11.81
C LYS A 68 -2.90 0.47 10.35
N GLU A 69 -1.69 0.19 9.93
CA GLU A 69 -1.40 -0.31 8.58
C GLU A 69 -2.16 -1.62 8.31
N ILE A 70 -2.08 -2.57 9.25
CA ILE A 70 -2.77 -3.85 9.13
C ILE A 70 -4.28 -3.64 9.04
N GLU A 71 -4.83 -2.74 9.84
CA GLU A 71 -6.25 -2.39 9.81
C GLU A 71 -6.67 -1.89 8.42
N TYR A 72 -5.89 -0.98 7.82
CA TYR A 72 -6.18 -0.47 6.49
C TYR A 72 -6.03 -1.52 5.41
N ILE A 73 -5.01 -2.36 5.48
CA ILE A 73 -4.83 -3.45 4.51
C ILE A 73 -6.06 -4.38 4.51
N LYS A 74 -6.57 -4.70 5.69
CA LYS A 74 -7.77 -5.54 5.81
C LYS A 74 -9.03 -4.81 5.33
N THR A 75 -9.23 -3.59 5.75
CA THR A 75 -10.42 -2.80 5.40
C THR A 75 -10.50 -2.53 3.90
N LEU A 76 -9.37 -2.17 3.28
CA LEU A 76 -9.28 -1.88 1.86
C LEU A 76 -9.05 -3.12 1.01
N ARG A 77 -8.81 -4.27 1.63
CA ARG A 77 -8.59 -5.56 0.97
C ARG A 77 -7.40 -5.53 0.01
N SER A 78 -6.37 -4.75 0.34
CA SER A 78 -5.22 -4.57 -0.56
C SER A 78 -4.31 -5.78 -0.65
N SER A 79 -4.48 -6.79 0.21
CA SER A 79 -3.78 -8.07 0.09
C SER A 79 -4.55 -9.12 -0.72
N ASP A 80 -5.76 -8.79 -1.18
CA ASP A 80 -6.44 -9.56 -2.21
C ASP A 80 -5.80 -9.22 -3.56
N SER A 81 -5.24 -10.20 -4.24
CA SER A 81 -4.50 -9.98 -5.49
C SER A 81 -5.34 -9.37 -6.61
N ALA A 82 -6.66 -9.47 -6.53
CA ALA A 82 -7.55 -8.82 -7.47
C ALA A 82 -7.69 -7.32 -7.21
N ILE A 83 -7.33 -6.86 -6.00
CA ILE A 83 -7.57 -5.49 -5.53
C ILE A 83 -6.26 -4.74 -5.32
N GLY A 84 -5.20 -5.42 -4.85
CA GLY A 84 -3.98 -4.73 -4.49
C GLY A 84 -2.73 -5.57 -4.52
N TYR A 85 -1.63 -4.96 -4.12
CA TYR A 85 -0.29 -5.53 -4.17
C TYR A 85 0.31 -5.83 -2.80
N ASN A 86 -0.44 -5.68 -1.73
CA ASN A 86 0.04 -6.10 -0.42
C ASN A 86 0.09 -7.62 -0.33
N ARG A 87 1.14 -8.15 0.30
CA ARG A 87 1.30 -9.59 0.51
C ARG A 87 0.90 -10.01 1.91
N THR A 88 1.06 -9.13 2.87
CA THR A 88 0.78 -9.40 4.29
C THR A 88 -0.01 -8.25 4.89
N PRO A 89 -0.90 -8.52 5.83
CA PRO A 89 -1.36 -9.85 6.23
C PRO A 89 -2.06 -10.55 5.07
N LYS A 90 -1.94 -11.88 5.06
CA LYS A 90 -2.52 -12.68 3.98
C LYS A 90 -4.03 -12.47 3.93
N PHE A 91 -4.57 -12.29 2.71
CA PHE A 91 -5.99 -12.08 2.52
C PHE A 91 -6.79 -13.31 2.94
N SER A 92 -7.85 -13.06 3.70
CA SER A 92 -8.79 -14.12 4.09
C SER A 92 -10.21 -13.66 3.73
N PRO A 93 -10.81 -14.22 2.68
CA PRO A 93 -12.15 -13.81 2.26
C PRO A 93 -13.23 -14.15 3.28
N GLN A 94 -12.92 -15.00 4.25
CA GLN A 94 -13.87 -15.42 5.28
C GLN A 94 -13.73 -14.62 6.57
N ALA A 95 -12.80 -13.69 6.63
CA ALA A 95 -12.67 -12.81 7.78
C ALA A 95 -13.85 -11.85 7.80
N ASN A 96 -14.54 -11.81 8.90
CA ASN A 96 -15.70 -10.94 9.09
C ASN A 96 -15.38 -9.87 10.11
#